data_f8cf980b6de678389956c5216b481eb3
#
_entry.id   f8cf980b6de678389956c5216b481eb3
#
_cell.length_a   1.000
_cell.length_b   1.000
_cell.length_c   1.000
_cell.angle_alpha   90.00
_cell.angle_beta   90.00
_cell.angle_gamma   90.00
#
_symmetry.space_group_name_H-M   'P 1'
#
loop_
_entity.id
_entity.type
_entity.pdbx_description
1 polymer ?
#
loop_
_entity_poly.entity_id
_entity_poly.type
_entity_poly.pdbx_seq_one_letter_code
_entity_poly.pdbx_strand_id
1 'polypeptide(L)'
;MGGRALAGGKKNARRRRAWIIFQDESGVSERPSIRRTWAPRGETPVLIHAFNWKKLSLCAALAYRWDGKRSRLYFQTRPDNYNADRLRAFLQDLRRHLRGQRATLVWDGLPAHKSRIMQDYLRAQRRWLRVERLPGYAPDLNPVETLWSNLKGQELANRCADGLGEADGAVRQGMARVRQSQQLAFAFLHHAGLSF
;
A
#
# COMPACT_ATOMS: atom_id res chain seq x y z
N MET A 1 9.12 -21.83 0.18
CA MET A 1 7.99 -22.07 1.12
C MET A 1 6.90 -21.02 1.05
N GLY A 2 7.18 -19.77 0.67
CA GLY A 2 6.17 -18.69 0.62
C GLY A 2 5.01 -18.88 -0.36
N GLY A 3 5.23 -19.50 -1.51
CA GLY A 3 4.18 -19.72 -2.51
C GLY A 3 3.03 -20.64 -2.09
N ARG A 4 3.27 -21.59 -1.17
CA ARG A 4 2.20 -22.51 -0.68
C ARG A 4 1.21 -21.82 0.26
N ALA A 5 1.65 -20.89 1.11
CA ALA A 5 0.77 -20.15 2.04
C ALA A 5 -0.18 -19.21 1.27
N LEU A 6 0.34 -18.46 0.30
CA LEU A 6 -0.47 -17.58 -0.56
C LEU A 6 -1.42 -18.36 -1.48
N ALA A 7 -1.03 -19.54 -1.98
CA ALA A 7 -1.91 -20.41 -2.76
C ALA A 7 -3.09 -20.94 -1.93
N GLY A 8 -2.87 -21.29 -0.65
CA GLY A 8 -3.92 -21.66 0.30
C GLY A 8 -4.89 -20.51 0.58
N GLY A 9 -4.36 -19.31 0.79
CA GLY A 9 -5.14 -18.07 0.98
C GLY A 9 -6.04 -17.76 -0.21
N LYS A 10 -5.54 -17.90 -1.44
CA LYS A 10 -6.29 -17.70 -2.68
C LYS A 10 -7.46 -18.68 -2.83
N LYS A 11 -7.23 -19.99 -2.62
CA LYS A 11 -8.28 -21.02 -2.66
C LYS A 11 -9.38 -20.75 -1.62
N ASN A 12 -8.98 -20.34 -0.42
CA ASN A 12 -9.89 -19.97 0.65
C ASN A 12 -10.69 -18.69 0.32
N ALA A 13 -10.05 -17.67 -0.24
CA ALA A 13 -10.70 -16.43 -0.67
C ALA A 13 -11.76 -16.70 -1.76
N ARG A 14 -11.45 -17.54 -2.75
CA ARG A 14 -12.41 -17.96 -3.79
C ARG A 14 -13.64 -18.65 -3.18
N ARG A 15 -13.43 -19.63 -2.28
CA ARG A 15 -14.54 -20.34 -1.61
C ARG A 15 -15.43 -19.41 -0.80
N ARG A 16 -14.85 -18.38 -0.18
CA ARG A 16 -15.59 -17.40 0.64
C ARG A 16 -16.13 -16.23 -0.17
N ARG A 17 -15.82 -16.11 -1.46
CA ARG A 17 -16.06 -14.93 -2.30
C ARG A 17 -15.52 -13.66 -1.62
N ALA A 18 -14.32 -13.74 -1.06
CA ALA A 18 -13.67 -12.69 -0.28
C ALA A 18 -12.66 -11.91 -1.12
N TRP A 19 -12.57 -10.60 -0.89
CA TRP A 19 -11.47 -9.80 -1.42
C TRP A 19 -10.14 -10.29 -0.85
N ILE A 20 -9.09 -10.28 -1.66
CA ILE A 20 -7.70 -10.45 -1.21
C ILE A 20 -7.11 -9.06 -1.14
N ILE A 21 -6.65 -8.65 0.04
CA ILE A 21 -6.17 -7.31 0.32
C ILE A 21 -4.72 -7.41 0.72
N PHE A 22 -3.85 -6.70 0.02
CA PHE A 22 -2.48 -6.45 0.44
C PHE A 22 -2.42 -5.07 1.06
N GLN A 23 -1.86 -4.97 2.25
CA GLN A 23 -1.77 -3.72 2.98
C GLN A 23 -0.32 -3.49 3.40
N ASP A 24 0.07 -2.21 3.42
CA ASP A 24 1.40 -1.79 3.80
C ASP A 24 1.43 -0.31 4.18
N GLU A 25 2.47 0.07 4.93
CA GLU A 25 2.77 1.45 5.30
C GLU A 25 4.05 1.91 4.60
N SER A 26 4.09 3.20 4.29
CA SER A 26 5.28 3.86 3.75
C SER A 26 5.40 5.28 4.29
N GLY A 27 6.53 5.91 4.02
CA GLY A 27 6.78 7.32 4.32
C GLY A 27 7.19 8.08 3.09
N VAL A 28 6.74 9.33 3.04
CA VAL A 28 7.21 10.34 2.08
C VAL A 28 7.70 11.53 2.88
N SER A 29 8.84 12.09 2.52
CA SER A 29 9.37 13.30 3.08
C SER A 29 9.32 14.43 2.05
N GLU A 30 9.55 15.65 2.50
CA GLU A 30 9.72 16.81 1.62
C GLU A 30 10.99 16.69 0.75
N ARG A 31 11.90 15.78 1.09
CA ARG A 31 13.08 15.51 0.27
C ARG A 31 12.70 14.82 -1.04
N PRO A 32 13.25 15.28 -2.18
CA PRO A 32 12.98 14.67 -3.46
C PRO A 32 13.45 13.22 -3.51
N SER A 33 12.66 12.37 -4.12
CA SER A 33 13.11 11.04 -4.54
C SER A 33 13.97 11.21 -5.79
N ILE A 34 15.29 11.19 -5.62
CA ILE A 34 16.24 11.45 -6.72
C ILE A 34 16.14 10.31 -7.73
N ARG A 35 15.90 10.66 -8.98
CA ARG A 35 15.85 9.75 -10.13
C ARG A 35 16.66 10.32 -11.29
N ARG A 36 17.24 9.45 -12.12
CA ARG A 36 17.87 9.85 -13.37
C ARG A 36 16.85 10.57 -14.25
N THR A 37 17.24 11.67 -14.86
CA THR A 37 16.42 12.45 -15.77
C THR A 37 17.27 12.88 -16.97
N TRP A 38 16.62 13.40 -18.00
CA TRP A 38 17.27 13.95 -19.18
C TRP A 38 17.69 15.40 -18.91
N ALA A 39 18.87 15.77 -19.41
CA ALA A 39 19.39 17.13 -19.43
C ALA A 39 20.18 17.35 -20.71
N PRO A 40 20.41 18.62 -21.14
CA PRO A 40 21.34 18.93 -22.20
C PRO A 40 22.74 18.36 -21.95
N ARG A 41 23.44 18.00 -23.00
CA ARG A 41 24.77 17.42 -22.87
C ARG A 41 25.71 18.41 -22.17
N GLY A 42 26.38 17.95 -21.11
CA GLY A 42 27.27 18.77 -20.30
C GLY A 42 26.61 19.51 -19.14
N GLU A 43 25.28 19.44 -19.01
CA GLU A 43 24.53 20.08 -17.91
C GLU A 43 24.04 19.04 -16.92
N THR A 44 24.44 19.18 -15.67
CA THR A 44 23.91 18.33 -14.58
C THR A 44 22.70 19.01 -13.97
N PRO A 45 21.51 18.35 -13.93
CA PRO A 45 20.34 18.91 -13.27
C PRO A 45 20.59 19.13 -11.77
N VAL A 46 20.29 20.33 -11.29
CA VAL A 46 20.43 20.71 -9.88
C VAL A 46 19.04 20.79 -9.25
N LEU A 47 18.86 20.09 -8.15
CA LEU A 47 17.63 20.16 -7.33
C LEU A 47 17.92 21.01 -6.10
N ILE A 48 17.19 22.10 -5.96
CA ILE A 48 17.27 22.97 -4.78
C ILE A 48 16.03 22.67 -3.92
N HIS A 49 16.24 22.29 -2.67
CA HIS A 49 15.15 22.05 -1.73
C HIS A 49 15.48 22.55 -0.33
N ALA A 50 14.48 22.95 0.42
CA ALA A 50 14.63 23.31 1.82
C ALA A 50 15.00 22.08 2.66
N PHE A 51 15.94 22.25 3.61
CA PHE A 51 16.36 21.18 4.51
C PHE A 51 15.28 20.98 5.59
N ASN A 52 14.26 20.17 5.29
CA ASN A 52 13.17 19.87 6.20
C ASN A 52 13.06 18.36 6.45
N TRP A 53 12.81 17.98 7.70
CA TRP A 53 12.74 16.57 8.14
C TRP A 53 11.31 16.06 8.32
N LYS A 54 10.32 16.86 7.97
CA LYS A 54 8.92 16.48 8.10
C LYS A 54 8.60 15.30 7.18
N LYS A 55 7.80 14.38 7.68
CA LYS A 55 7.40 13.17 6.98
C LYS A 55 5.88 13.05 6.95
N LEU A 56 5.38 12.55 5.85
CA LEU A 56 4.01 12.11 5.68
C LEU A 56 3.99 10.57 5.73
N SER A 57 3.22 10.00 6.64
CA SER A 57 3.01 8.56 6.71
C SER A 57 1.85 8.17 5.82
N LEU A 58 2.06 7.13 5.04
CA LEU A 58 1.11 6.57 4.11
C LEU A 58 0.70 5.19 4.59
N CYS A 59 -0.57 4.84 4.43
CA CYS A 59 -1.05 3.48 4.58
C CYS A 59 -1.96 3.18 3.40
N ALA A 60 -1.71 2.09 2.69
CA ALA A 60 -2.51 1.70 1.54
C ALA A 60 -2.92 0.24 1.60
N ALA A 61 -4.07 -0.04 0.99
CA ALA A 61 -4.61 -1.37 0.79
C ALA A 61 -5.02 -1.55 -0.67
N LEU A 62 -4.31 -2.43 -1.38
CA LEU A 62 -4.68 -2.93 -2.70
C LEU A 62 -5.56 -4.16 -2.53
N ALA A 63 -6.82 -4.06 -2.92
CA ALA A 63 -7.80 -5.12 -2.81
C ALA A 63 -8.12 -5.69 -4.20
N TYR A 64 -8.01 -6.99 -4.34
CA TYR A 64 -8.34 -7.73 -5.55
C TYR A 64 -9.55 -8.63 -5.29
N ARG A 65 -10.52 -8.58 -6.19
CA ARG A 65 -11.69 -9.44 -6.06
C ARG A 65 -11.30 -10.91 -6.30
N TRP A 66 -11.93 -11.81 -5.59
CA TRP A 66 -11.65 -13.25 -5.59
C TRP A 66 -11.67 -13.91 -6.99
N ASP A 67 -12.35 -13.30 -7.97
CA ASP A 67 -12.46 -13.77 -9.36
C ASP A 67 -11.45 -13.11 -10.32
N GLY A 68 -10.57 -12.24 -9.80
CA GLY A 68 -9.56 -11.55 -10.61
C GLY A 68 -10.10 -10.47 -11.55
N LYS A 69 -11.38 -10.09 -11.44
CA LYS A 69 -12.02 -9.15 -12.39
C LYS A 69 -11.96 -7.69 -11.97
N ARG A 70 -11.69 -7.40 -10.70
CA ARG A 70 -11.69 -6.03 -10.16
C ARG A 70 -10.62 -5.85 -9.11
N SER A 71 -10.06 -4.65 -9.09
CA SER A 71 -9.25 -4.15 -7.98
C SER A 71 -9.87 -2.90 -7.37
N ARG A 72 -9.47 -2.60 -6.13
CA ARG A 72 -9.77 -1.35 -5.43
C ARG A 72 -8.53 -0.91 -4.68
N LEU A 73 -8.31 0.38 -4.61
CA LEU A 73 -7.27 1.00 -3.80
C LEU A 73 -7.93 1.86 -2.72
N TYR A 74 -7.62 1.57 -1.48
CA TYR A 74 -7.91 2.43 -0.34
C TYR A 74 -6.60 2.93 0.26
N PHE A 75 -6.52 4.21 0.61
CA PHE A 75 -5.34 4.77 1.25
C PHE A 75 -5.69 5.92 2.19
N GLN A 76 -4.79 6.18 3.11
CA GLN A 76 -4.80 7.35 3.99
C GLN A 76 -3.40 7.92 4.08
N THR A 77 -3.32 9.24 4.30
CA THR A 77 -2.10 9.99 4.56
C THR A 77 -2.21 10.67 5.93
N ARG A 78 -1.11 10.75 6.66
CA ARG A 78 -1.06 11.35 8.01
C ARG A 78 0.30 11.99 8.26
N PRO A 79 0.34 13.11 9.02
CA PRO A 79 1.61 13.70 9.45
C PRO A 79 2.34 12.85 10.50
N ASP A 80 1.62 11.96 11.19
CA ASP A 80 2.13 11.11 12.26
C ASP A 80 2.28 9.64 11.84
N ASN A 81 3.09 8.88 12.57
CA ASN A 81 3.29 7.46 12.33
C ASN A 81 2.04 6.63 12.58
N TYR A 82 1.90 5.52 11.84
CA TYR A 82 0.88 4.52 12.13
C TYR A 82 1.26 3.69 13.35
N ASN A 83 0.33 3.59 14.28
CA ASN A 83 0.36 2.71 15.44
C ASN A 83 -0.84 1.76 15.40
N ALA A 84 -0.98 0.88 16.39
CA ALA A 84 -2.05 -0.11 16.43
C ALA A 84 -3.47 0.50 16.39
N ASP A 85 -3.70 1.63 17.08
CA ASP A 85 -5.00 2.28 17.09
C ASP A 85 -5.34 2.90 15.74
N ARG A 86 -4.36 3.53 15.09
CA ARG A 86 -4.51 4.12 13.77
C ARG A 86 -4.74 3.07 12.69
N LEU A 87 -4.04 1.94 12.79
CA LEU A 87 -4.26 0.80 11.90
C LEU A 87 -5.64 0.17 12.11
N ARG A 88 -6.09 0.10 13.37
CA ARG A 88 -7.47 -0.33 13.67
C ARG A 88 -8.49 0.59 13.00
N ALA A 89 -8.33 1.92 13.11
CA ALA A 89 -9.18 2.89 12.45
C ALA A 89 -9.13 2.74 10.91
N PHE A 90 -7.93 2.57 10.34
CA PHE A 90 -7.74 2.30 8.91
C PHE A 90 -8.52 1.06 8.45
N LEU A 91 -8.48 -0.05 9.20
CA LEU A 91 -9.21 -1.27 8.88
C LEU A 91 -10.74 -1.11 9.00
N GLN A 92 -11.22 -0.27 9.93
CA GLN A 92 -12.64 0.09 10.03
C GLN A 92 -13.12 0.85 8.80
N ASP A 93 -12.32 1.81 8.34
CA ASP A 93 -12.61 2.59 7.13
C ASP A 93 -12.52 1.73 5.87
N LEU A 94 -11.53 0.85 5.80
CA LEU A 94 -11.40 -0.14 4.73
C LEU A 94 -12.63 -1.05 4.64
N ARG A 95 -13.18 -1.48 5.77
CA ARG A 95 -14.43 -2.26 5.82
C ARG A 95 -15.59 -1.48 5.19
N ARG A 96 -15.72 -0.17 5.50
CA ARG A 96 -16.73 0.71 4.91
C ARG A 96 -16.51 0.87 3.40
N HIS A 97 -15.26 1.08 2.98
CA HIS A 97 -14.87 1.18 1.57
C HIS A 97 -15.22 -0.10 0.78
N LEU A 98 -15.06 -1.26 1.38
CA LEU A 98 -15.44 -2.56 0.81
C LEU A 98 -16.91 -2.92 1.02
N ARG A 99 -17.72 -2.00 1.59
CA ARG A 99 -19.15 -2.21 1.86
C ARG A 99 -19.42 -3.46 2.71
N GLY A 100 -18.56 -3.74 3.68
CA GLY A 100 -18.66 -4.88 4.59
C GLY A 100 -18.44 -6.25 3.95
N GLN A 101 -18.01 -6.31 2.69
CA GLN A 101 -17.73 -7.57 2.00
C GLN A 101 -16.58 -8.33 2.70
N ARG A 102 -16.64 -9.66 2.62
CA ARG A 102 -15.61 -10.53 3.21
C ARG A 102 -14.24 -10.25 2.59
N ALA A 103 -13.19 -10.32 3.41
CA ALA A 103 -11.82 -10.07 3.00
C ALA A 103 -10.83 -11.03 3.64
N THR A 104 -9.73 -11.26 2.94
CA THR A 104 -8.50 -11.84 3.45
C THR A 104 -7.43 -10.77 3.34
N LEU A 105 -6.94 -10.30 4.49
CA LEU A 105 -5.87 -9.31 4.60
C LEU A 105 -4.54 -10.04 4.61
N VAL A 106 -3.65 -9.62 3.74
CA VAL A 106 -2.26 -10.06 3.65
C VAL A 106 -1.38 -8.88 4.02
N TRP A 107 -0.59 -9.01 5.06
CA TRP A 107 0.33 -7.98 5.54
C TRP A 107 1.59 -8.58 6.17
N ASP A 108 2.53 -7.73 6.48
CA ASP A 108 3.77 -8.14 7.12
C ASP A 108 3.61 -8.41 8.63
N GLY A 109 4.73 -8.65 9.29
CA GLY A 109 4.78 -8.99 10.70
C GLY A 109 5.21 -7.85 11.62
N LEU A 110 4.96 -6.58 11.29
CA LEU A 110 5.34 -5.44 12.13
C LEU A 110 4.82 -5.57 13.57
N PRO A 111 5.51 -4.98 14.56
CA PRO A 111 5.07 -5.03 15.96
C PRO A 111 3.65 -4.51 16.19
N ALA A 112 3.24 -3.45 15.47
CA ALA A 112 1.90 -2.90 15.56
C ALA A 112 0.81 -3.93 15.15
N HIS A 113 1.10 -4.78 14.14
CA HIS A 113 0.22 -5.85 13.68
C HIS A 113 0.08 -6.99 14.69
N LYS A 114 1.05 -7.16 15.57
CA LYS A 114 1.10 -8.20 16.62
C LYS A 114 0.63 -7.70 17.98
N SER A 115 0.31 -6.41 18.10
CA SER A 115 -0.12 -5.82 19.36
C SER A 115 -1.42 -6.45 19.89
N ARG A 116 -1.62 -6.42 21.21
CA ARG A 116 -2.83 -6.94 21.86
C ARG A 116 -4.09 -6.25 21.30
N ILE A 117 -4.05 -4.93 21.15
CA ILE A 117 -5.15 -4.14 20.60
C ILE A 117 -5.55 -4.65 19.21
N MET A 118 -4.58 -4.90 18.34
CA MET A 118 -4.83 -5.40 17.00
C MET A 118 -5.35 -6.83 17.00
N GLN A 119 -4.78 -7.71 17.82
CA GLN A 119 -5.24 -9.09 17.95
C GLN A 119 -6.69 -9.17 18.43
N ASP A 120 -7.07 -8.37 19.43
CA ASP A 120 -8.44 -8.33 19.95
C ASP A 120 -9.41 -7.80 18.90
N TYR A 121 -9.02 -6.75 18.17
CA TYR A 121 -9.79 -6.24 17.04
C TYR A 121 -10.01 -7.33 15.97
N LEU A 122 -8.94 -7.96 15.48
CA LEU A 122 -9.01 -8.98 14.44
C LEU A 122 -9.88 -10.17 14.87
N ARG A 123 -9.80 -10.58 16.14
CA ARG A 123 -10.63 -11.64 16.72
C ARG A 123 -12.11 -11.28 16.68
N ALA A 124 -12.45 -10.04 17.01
CA ALA A 124 -13.84 -9.52 16.93
C ALA A 124 -14.33 -9.42 15.48
N GLN A 125 -13.43 -9.20 14.50
CA GLN A 125 -13.78 -9.01 13.07
C GLN A 125 -13.74 -10.30 12.24
N ARG A 126 -13.53 -11.48 12.84
CA ARG A 126 -13.34 -12.79 12.14
C ARG A 126 -14.45 -13.18 11.16
N ARG A 127 -15.64 -12.62 11.27
CA ARG A 127 -16.76 -12.89 10.36
C ARG A 127 -16.53 -12.34 8.96
N TRP A 128 -15.93 -11.15 8.86
CA TRP A 128 -15.65 -10.51 7.57
C TRP A 128 -14.17 -10.56 7.17
N LEU A 129 -13.23 -10.45 8.13
CA LEU A 129 -11.79 -10.33 7.91
C LEU A 129 -11.06 -11.59 8.39
N ARG A 130 -10.25 -12.18 7.52
CA ARG A 130 -9.21 -13.13 7.87
C ARG A 130 -7.86 -12.52 7.58
N VAL A 131 -6.84 -12.94 8.31
CA VAL A 131 -5.48 -12.43 8.17
C VAL A 131 -4.56 -13.56 7.78
N GLU A 132 -3.75 -13.30 6.76
CA GLU A 132 -2.62 -14.13 6.33
C GLU A 132 -1.36 -13.28 6.49
N ARG A 133 -0.30 -13.87 6.96
CA ARG A 133 0.97 -13.15 7.10
C ARG A 133 1.87 -13.42 5.91
N LEU A 134 2.50 -12.37 5.40
CA LEU A 134 3.60 -12.52 4.47
C LEU A 134 4.76 -13.25 5.16
N PRO A 135 5.52 -14.07 4.43
CA PRO A 135 6.78 -14.59 4.93
C PRO A 135 7.69 -13.45 5.39
N GLY A 136 8.47 -13.68 6.43
CA GLY A 136 9.48 -12.70 6.84
C GLY A 136 10.46 -12.41 5.71
N TYR A 137 10.87 -11.14 5.59
CA TYR A 137 11.84 -10.68 4.58
C TYR A 137 11.44 -10.95 3.12
N ALA A 138 10.16 -10.94 2.81
CA ALA A 138 9.65 -11.12 1.44
C ALA A 138 8.78 -9.93 0.97
N PRO A 139 9.31 -8.70 0.92
CA PRO A 139 8.58 -7.52 0.46
C PRO A 139 8.14 -7.67 -1.00
N ASP A 140 8.92 -8.38 -1.82
CA ASP A 140 8.64 -8.61 -3.23
C ASP A 140 7.30 -9.33 -3.48
N LEU A 141 6.77 -10.02 -2.47
CA LEU A 141 5.46 -10.66 -2.53
C LEU A 141 4.30 -9.70 -2.18
N ASN A 142 4.59 -8.44 -1.86
CA ASN A 142 3.58 -7.43 -1.55
C ASN A 142 3.38 -6.45 -2.71
N PRO A 143 2.25 -6.52 -3.46
CA PRO A 143 1.98 -5.58 -4.56
C PRO A 143 1.96 -4.11 -4.14
N VAL A 144 1.77 -3.82 -2.85
CA VAL A 144 1.77 -2.45 -2.33
C VAL A 144 3.20 -1.86 -2.34
N GLU A 145 4.24 -2.68 -2.23
CA GLU A 145 5.63 -2.23 -2.41
C GLU A 145 5.88 -1.72 -3.84
N THR A 146 5.31 -2.42 -4.83
CA THR A 146 5.34 -1.96 -6.22
C THR A 146 4.54 -0.67 -6.42
N LEU A 147 3.40 -0.52 -5.73
CA LEU A 147 2.66 0.75 -5.69
C LEU A 147 3.53 1.88 -5.14
N TRP A 148 4.26 1.66 -4.02
CA TRP A 148 5.17 2.67 -3.47
C TRP A 148 6.30 3.03 -4.42
N SER A 149 6.91 2.04 -5.05
CA SER A 149 7.98 2.24 -6.04
C SER A 149 7.47 3.04 -7.24
N ASN A 150 6.27 2.74 -7.74
CA ASN A 150 5.63 3.47 -8.82
C ASN A 150 5.33 4.91 -8.43
N LEU A 151 4.72 5.16 -7.26
CA LEU A 151 4.43 6.49 -6.76
C LEU A 151 5.69 7.35 -6.59
N LYS A 152 6.73 6.78 -5.96
CA LYS A 152 8.02 7.46 -5.74
C LYS A 152 8.78 7.69 -7.04
N GLY A 153 8.57 6.86 -8.05
CA GLY A 153 9.23 6.97 -9.35
C GLY A 153 8.50 7.84 -10.37
N GLN A 154 7.25 8.16 -10.15
CA GLN A 154 6.43 8.97 -11.07
C GLN A 154 6.11 10.34 -10.45
N GLU A 155 5.26 10.39 -9.46
CA GLU A 155 4.73 11.64 -8.91
C GLU A 155 5.70 12.37 -7.98
N LEU A 156 6.61 11.64 -7.33
CA LEU A 156 7.55 12.19 -6.36
C LEU A 156 9.00 12.23 -6.90
N ALA A 157 9.23 11.75 -8.12
CA ALA A 157 10.56 11.75 -8.72
C ALA A 157 11.06 13.18 -8.96
N ASN A 158 12.23 13.50 -8.43
CA ASN A 158 12.89 14.80 -8.55
C ASN A 158 12.01 16.00 -8.14
N ARG A 159 10.96 15.76 -7.34
CA ARG A 159 10.06 16.80 -6.88
C ARG A 159 10.57 17.37 -5.57
N CYS A 160 10.94 18.64 -5.58
CA CYS A 160 11.24 19.42 -4.38
C CYS A 160 9.92 20.03 -3.89
N ALA A 161 9.30 19.42 -2.88
CA ALA A 161 8.05 19.93 -2.32
C ALA A 161 8.35 21.04 -1.32
N ASP A 162 7.65 22.17 -1.42
CA ASP A 162 7.78 23.30 -0.50
C ASP A 162 7.15 23.02 0.88
N GLY A 163 6.44 21.90 1.02
CA GLY A 163 5.85 21.46 2.27
C GLY A 163 5.08 20.15 2.15
N LEU A 164 4.67 19.59 3.31
CA LEU A 164 3.92 18.33 3.35
C LEU A 164 2.61 18.39 2.57
N GLY A 165 1.98 19.55 2.43
CA GLY A 165 0.74 19.71 1.66
C GLY A 165 0.95 19.44 0.19
N GLU A 166 2.05 19.91 -0.39
CA GLU A 166 2.40 19.65 -1.79
C GLU A 166 2.77 18.18 -2.00
N ALA A 167 3.54 17.60 -1.06
CA ALA A 167 3.86 16.16 -1.10
C ALA A 167 2.58 15.31 -1.02
N ASP A 168 1.62 15.65 -0.15
CA ASP A 168 0.32 14.98 -0.06
C ASP A 168 -0.49 15.14 -1.35
N GLY A 169 -0.48 16.31 -1.96
CA GLY A 169 -1.11 16.55 -3.27
C GLY A 169 -0.58 15.61 -4.35
N ALA A 170 0.75 15.48 -4.45
CA ALA A 170 1.40 14.56 -5.40
C ALA A 170 1.03 13.10 -5.11
N VAL A 171 1.05 12.69 -3.84
CA VAL A 171 0.61 11.34 -3.42
C VAL A 171 -0.83 11.09 -3.85
N ARG A 172 -1.75 12.01 -3.59
CA ARG A 172 -3.17 11.87 -3.97
C ARG A 172 -3.36 11.78 -5.47
N GLN A 173 -2.60 12.53 -6.25
CA GLN A 173 -2.60 12.45 -7.71
C GLN A 173 -2.20 11.05 -8.20
N GLY A 174 -1.09 10.50 -7.70
CA GLY A 174 -0.65 9.15 -8.04
C GLY A 174 -1.65 8.08 -7.63
N MET A 175 -2.23 8.20 -6.43
CA MET A 175 -3.26 7.27 -5.95
C MET A 175 -4.54 7.34 -6.79
N ALA A 176 -4.92 8.53 -7.27
CA ALA A 176 -6.05 8.69 -8.18
C ALA A 176 -5.79 8.00 -9.52
N ARG A 177 -4.57 8.18 -10.09
CA ARG A 177 -4.14 7.49 -11.33
C ARG A 177 -4.24 5.97 -11.19
N VAL A 178 -3.74 5.42 -10.08
CA VAL A 178 -3.82 3.96 -9.84
C VAL A 178 -5.28 3.50 -9.67
N ARG A 179 -6.12 4.27 -8.97
CA ARG A 179 -7.56 3.94 -8.82
C ARG A 179 -8.31 3.88 -10.15
N GLN A 180 -7.93 4.71 -11.10
CA GLN A 180 -8.56 4.78 -12.42
C GLN A 180 -8.09 3.66 -13.36
N SER A 181 -6.96 3.01 -13.08
CA SER A 181 -6.37 1.98 -13.93
C SER A 181 -6.41 0.59 -13.28
N GLN A 182 -7.39 -0.22 -13.67
CA GLN A 182 -7.43 -1.63 -13.28
C GLN A 182 -6.18 -2.38 -13.79
N GLN A 183 -5.75 -2.06 -15.01
CA GLN A 183 -4.57 -2.67 -15.61
C GLN A 183 -3.32 -2.42 -14.75
N LEU A 184 -3.11 -1.20 -14.28
CA LEU A 184 -1.95 -0.84 -13.44
C LEU A 184 -1.99 -1.57 -12.10
N ALA A 185 -3.16 -1.63 -11.46
CA ALA A 185 -3.30 -2.36 -10.20
C ALA A 185 -3.00 -3.87 -10.35
N PHE A 186 -3.43 -4.49 -11.46
CA PHE A 186 -3.10 -5.89 -11.75
C PHE A 186 -1.63 -6.07 -12.17
N ALA A 187 -1.01 -5.09 -12.84
CA ALA A 187 0.42 -5.13 -13.14
C ALA A 187 1.26 -5.20 -11.85
N PHE A 188 0.87 -4.47 -10.79
CA PHE A 188 1.53 -4.57 -9.48
C PHE A 188 1.41 -5.99 -8.88
N LEU A 189 0.24 -6.61 -9.00
CA LEU A 189 0.05 -8.00 -8.54
C LEU A 189 0.94 -8.98 -9.30
N HIS A 190 1.01 -8.83 -10.63
CA HIS A 190 1.85 -9.69 -11.47
C HIS A 190 3.34 -9.48 -11.20
N HIS A 191 3.77 -8.24 -10.94
CA HIS A 191 5.15 -7.94 -10.57
C HIS A 191 5.56 -8.63 -9.26
N ALA A 192 4.62 -8.77 -8.32
CA ALA A 192 4.83 -9.55 -7.10
C ALA A 192 4.77 -11.10 -7.33
N GLY A 193 4.79 -11.56 -8.57
CA GLY A 193 4.72 -12.99 -8.91
C GLY A 193 3.36 -13.64 -8.63
N LEU A 194 2.30 -12.84 -8.47
CA LEU A 194 0.96 -13.29 -8.11
C LEU A 194 -0.01 -13.19 -9.28
N SER A 195 -0.98 -14.11 -9.36
CA SER A 195 -2.04 -14.13 -10.37
C SER A 195 -3.34 -14.67 -9.79
N PHE A 196 -4.49 -14.49 -10.45
CA PHE A 196 -5.78 -15.10 -10.10
C PHE A 196 -6.09 -16.32 -10.94
#